data_5b0858a46411e0ff2a873ca399bbff68
#
_entry.id   5b0858a46411e0ff2a873ca399bbff68
#
_cell.length_a   1.000
_cell.length_b   1.000
_cell.length_c   1.000
_cell.angle_alpha   90.00
_cell.angle_beta   90.00
_cell.angle_gamma   90.00
#
_symmetry.space_group_name_H-M   'P 1'
#
loop_
_entity.id
_entity.type
_entity.pdbx_description
1 polymer ?
#
loop_
_entity_poly.entity_id
_entity_poly.type
_entity_poly.pdbx_seq_one_letter_code
_entity_poly.pdbx_strand_id
1 'polypeptide(L)'
;MKIFSKRLSYLNRENSKKKSSFKQKATIVVVVFLLLIIAIILYLNYVVNPVIISMSESKVRSLATKAVGGAIYEIVNQGDIYNDLITISKNNEGDVSMIQANSIQINLLTRKLTRLATSNLEQIGVQGIDIPIGTFSGMPILVGRGPSVNIKMIPIGSISSSFKSEFSR
;
A
#
# COMPACT_ATOMS: atom_id res chain seq x y z
N MET A 1 -65.44 -50.03 -9.35
CA MET A 1 -65.09 -48.66 -8.95
C MET A 1 -63.88 -48.50 -7.97
N LYS A 2 -63.28 -49.56 -7.46
CA LYS A 2 -62.12 -49.54 -6.55
C LYS A 2 -60.73 -49.58 -7.24
N ILE A 3 -60.66 -49.96 -8.49
CA ILE A 3 -59.36 -50.10 -9.21
C ILE A 3 -58.83 -48.77 -9.75
N PHE A 4 -59.73 -47.81 -10.06
CA PHE A 4 -59.35 -46.50 -10.58
C PHE A 4 -58.73 -45.59 -9.51
N SER A 5 -59.15 -45.71 -8.26
CA SER A 5 -58.64 -44.85 -7.17
C SER A 5 -57.19 -45.22 -6.75
N LYS A 6 -56.81 -46.51 -6.87
CA LYS A 6 -55.42 -46.94 -6.57
C LYS A 6 -54.40 -46.44 -7.59
N ARG A 7 -54.77 -46.31 -8.86
CA ARG A 7 -53.85 -45.87 -9.94
C ARG A 7 -53.55 -44.37 -9.83
N LEU A 8 -54.52 -43.58 -9.43
CA LEU A 8 -54.36 -42.16 -9.16
C LEU A 8 -53.45 -41.86 -7.94
N SER A 9 -53.51 -42.69 -6.91
CA SER A 9 -52.66 -42.51 -5.73
C SER A 9 -51.19 -42.85 -6.00
N TYR A 10 -50.89 -43.78 -6.88
CA TYR A 10 -49.51 -44.11 -7.28
C TYR A 10 -48.90 -43.01 -8.11
N LEU A 11 -49.61 -42.41 -9.05
CA LEU A 11 -49.12 -41.30 -9.91
C LEU A 11 -48.86 -40.02 -9.08
N ASN A 12 -49.68 -39.78 -8.06
CA ASN A 12 -49.50 -38.62 -7.18
C ASN A 12 -48.31 -38.80 -6.19
N ARG A 13 -47.99 -40.05 -5.82
CA ARG A 13 -46.86 -40.39 -4.97
C ARG A 13 -45.51 -40.29 -5.67
N GLU A 14 -45.47 -40.60 -6.98
CA GLU A 14 -44.27 -40.46 -7.82
C GLU A 14 -43.91 -39.00 -8.12
N ASN A 15 -44.92 -38.18 -8.38
CA ASN A 15 -44.72 -36.74 -8.60
C ASN A 15 -44.31 -36.03 -7.32
N SER A 16 -44.78 -36.46 -6.16
CA SER A 16 -44.39 -35.92 -4.84
C SER A 16 -42.93 -36.25 -4.51
N LYS A 17 -42.44 -37.45 -4.81
CA LYS A 17 -41.04 -37.85 -4.61
C LYS A 17 -40.09 -37.13 -5.56
N LYS A 18 -40.45 -36.88 -6.82
CA LYS A 18 -39.65 -36.14 -7.80
C LYS A 18 -39.52 -34.66 -7.39
N LYS A 19 -40.58 -34.04 -6.88
CA LYS A 19 -40.60 -32.65 -6.44
C LYS A 19 -39.79 -32.41 -5.16
N SER A 20 -39.79 -33.40 -4.25
CA SER A 20 -38.95 -33.41 -3.06
C SER A 20 -37.46 -33.54 -3.40
N SER A 21 -37.09 -34.44 -4.30
CA SER A 21 -35.71 -34.63 -4.75
C SER A 21 -35.15 -33.38 -5.44
N PHE A 22 -35.97 -32.67 -6.21
CA PHE A 22 -35.52 -31.43 -6.88
C PHE A 22 -35.26 -30.30 -5.89
N LYS A 23 -36.15 -30.12 -4.90
CA LYS A 23 -35.95 -29.13 -3.82
C LYS A 23 -34.71 -29.44 -2.97
N GLN A 24 -34.46 -30.70 -2.64
CA GLN A 24 -33.26 -31.13 -1.92
C GLN A 24 -31.98 -30.84 -2.70
N LYS A 25 -31.95 -31.13 -4.02
CA LYS A 25 -30.83 -30.82 -4.90
C LYS A 25 -30.59 -29.31 -5.01
N ALA A 26 -31.65 -28.52 -5.15
CA ALA A 26 -31.56 -27.06 -5.16
C ALA A 26 -31.00 -26.51 -3.84
N THR A 27 -31.46 -27.04 -2.69
CA THR A 27 -30.93 -26.64 -1.38
C THR A 27 -29.44 -26.97 -1.23
N ILE A 28 -29.03 -28.17 -1.68
CA ILE A 28 -27.61 -28.56 -1.64
C ILE A 28 -26.75 -27.62 -2.51
N VAL A 29 -27.22 -27.26 -3.71
CA VAL A 29 -26.51 -26.32 -4.60
C VAL A 29 -26.36 -24.95 -3.93
N VAL A 30 -27.41 -24.43 -3.30
CA VAL A 30 -27.36 -23.16 -2.57
C VAL A 30 -26.38 -23.21 -1.40
N VAL A 31 -26.40 -24.30 -0.61
CA VAL A 31 -25.46 -24.47 0.51
C VAL A 31 -24.01 -24.54 0.03
N VAL A 32 -23.75 -25.32 -1.03
CA VAL A 32 -22.39 -25.41 -1.60
C VAL A 32 -21.94 -24.05 -2.13
N PHE A 33 -22.80 -23.28 -2.80
CA PHE A 33 -22.50 -21.94 -3.29
C PHE A 33 -22.20 -20.99 -2.12
N LEU A 34 -22.95 -21.07 -1.03
CA LEU A 34 -22.74 -20.25 0.15
C LEU A 34 -21.41 -20.59 0.85
N LEU A 35 -21.09 -21.88 0.97
CA LEU A 35 -19.79 -22.33 1.49
C LEU A 35 -18.62 -21.85 0.62
N LEU A 36 -18.79 -21.82 -0.70
CA LEU A 36 -17.78 -21.33 -1.63
C LEU A 36 -17.54 -19.83 -1.45
N ILE A 37 -18.59 -19.04 -1.27
CA ILE A 37 -18.49 -17.61 -0.95
C ILE A 37 -17.73 -17.40 0.35
N ILE A 38 -18.09 -18.14 1.40
CA ILE A 38 -17.41 -18.05 2.71
C ILE A 38 -15.93 -18.42 2.56
N ALA A 39 -15.61 -19.47 1.82
CA ALA A 39 -14.22 -19.87 1.56
C ALA A 39 -13.43 -18.79 0.83
N ILE A 40 -14.03 -18.12 -0.16
CA ILE A 40 -13.41 -16.99 -0.86
C ILE A 40 -13.16 -15.82 0.10
N ILE A 41 -14.13 -15.45 0.94
CA ILE A 41 -13.98 -14.37 1.91
C ILE A 41 -12.85 -14.68 2.90
N LEU A 42 -12.80 -15.91 3.42
CA LEU A 42 -11.74 -16.34 4.32
C LEU A 42 -10.38 -16.30 3.62
N TYR A 43 -10.29 -16.77 2.38
CA TYR A 43 -9.06 -16.70 1.59
C TYR A 43 -8.57 -15.26 1.40
N LEU A 44 -9.47 -14.34 1.04
CA LEU A 44 -9.14 -12.93 0.89
C LEU A 44 -8.64 -12.32 2.21
N ASN A 45 -9.27 -12.63 3.33
CA ASN A 45 -8.88 -12.08 4.63
C ASN A 45 -7.56 -12.66 5.16
N TYR A 46 -7.35 -13.97 5.03
CA TYR A 46 -6.20 -14.63 5.65
C TYR A 46 -4.95 -14.66 4.76
N VAL A 47 -5.10 -14.64 3.45
CA VAL A 47 -3.98 -14.74 2.51
C VAL A 47 -3.70 -13.41 1.82
N VAL A 48 -4.72 -12.79 1.23
CA VAL A 48 -4.52 -11.61 0.38
C VAL A 48 -4.23 -10.35 1.22
N ASN A 49 -5.01 -10.10 2.27
CA ASN A 49 -4.82 -8.90 3.09
C ASN A 49 -3.41 -8.75 3.70
N PRO A 50 -2.83 -9.75 4.39
CA PRO A 50 -1.50 -9.60 4.97
C PRO A 50 -0.42 -9.40 3.91
N VAL A 51 -0.57 -10.01 2.73
CA VAL A 51 0.38 -9.82 1.61
C VAL A 51 0.30 -8.39 1.08
N ILE A 52 -0.92 -7.84 0.90
CA ILE A 52 -1.10 -6.45 0.47
C ILE A 52 -0.45 -5.49 1.46
N ILE A 53 -0.68 -5.67 2.76
CA ILE A 53 -0.16 -4.79 3.81
C ILE A 53 1.37 -4.82 3.82
N SER A 54 1.98 -6.00 3.85
CA SER A 54 3.45 -6.13 3.93
C SER A 54 4.16 -5.59 2.68
N MET A 55 3.60 -5.84 1.50
CA MET A 55 4.16 -5.32 0.25
C MET A 55 3.96 -3.81 0.12
N SER A 56 2.80 -3.30 0.53
CA SER A 56 2.53 -1.87 0.54
C SER A 56 3.49 -1.14 1.46
N GLU A 57 3.76 -1.65 2.66
CA GLU A 57 4.70 -1.06 3.60
C GLU A 57 6.12 -0.98 3.01
N SER A 58 6.64 -2.07 2.48
CA SER A 58 7.96 -2.12 1.84
C SER A 58 8.06 -1.13 0.67
N LYS A 59 7.03 -1.08 -0.17
CA LYS A 59 6.99 -0.21 -1.34
C LYS A 59 6.87 1.26 -0.95
N VAL A 60 6.02 1.58 0.03
CA VAL A 60 5.88 2.94 0.58
C VAL A 60 7.20 3.44 1.15
N ARG A 61 7.91 2.62 1.90
CA ARG A 61 9.24 2.95 2.44
C ARG A 61 10.24 3.26 1.31
N SER A 62 10.27 2.44 0.28
CA SER A 62 11.12 2.66 -0.91
C SER A 62 10.78 3.96 -1.63
N LEU A 63 9.49 4.24 -1.80
CA LEU A 63 9.01 5.46 -2.47
C LEU A 63 9.26 6.71 -1.62
N ALA A 64 9.08 6.63 -0.32
CA ALA A 64 9.42 7.72 0.60
C ALA A 64 10.91 8.06 0.54
N THR A 65 11.78 7.06 0.55
CA THR A 65 13.22 7.25 0.36
C THR A 65 13.55 7.92 -0.98
N LYS A 66 12.89 7.49 -2.05
CA LYS A 66 13.06 8.10 -3.39
C LYS A 66 12.57 9.54 -3.42
N ALA A 67 11.43 9.85 -2.80
CA ALA A 67 10.87 11.20 -2.73
C ALA A 67 11.81 12.16 -1.97
N VAL A 68 12.32 11.73 -0.82
CA VAL A 68 13.27 12.51 -0.01
C VAL A 68 14.60 12.67 -0.76
N GLY A 69 15.14 11.59 -1.32
CA GLY A 69 16.38 11.64 -2.11
C GLY A 69 16.28 12.59 -3.31
N GLY A 70 15.14 12.58 -4.01
CA GLY A 70 14.87 13.51 -5.12
C GLY A 70 14.83 14.97 -4.64
N ALA A 71 14.19 15.23 -3.50
CA ALA A 71 14.14 16.58 -2.92
C ALA A 71 15.53 17.08 -2.49
N ILE A 72 16.34 16.21 -1.90
CA ILE A 72 17.73 16.54 -1.54
C ILE A 72 18.55 16.86 -2.79
N TYR A 73 18.46 16.01 -3.81
CA TYR A 73 19.18 16.18 -5.07
C TYR A 73 18.81 17.52 -5.73
N GLU A 74 17.53 17.86 -5.78
CA GLU A 74 17.06 19.13 -6.35
C GLU A 74 17.59 20.32 -5.58
N ILE A 75 17.63 20.27 -4.25
CA ILE A 75 18.15 21.33 -3.43
C ILE A 75 19.65 21.50 -3.62
N VAL A 76 20.42 20.42 -3.63
CA VAL A 76 21.88 20.44 -3.78
C VAL A 76 22.27 21.00 -5.14
N ASN A 77 21.55 20.67 -6.20
CA ASN A 77 21.83 21.18 -7.55
C ASN A 77 21.48 22.66 -7.75
N GLN A 78 20.72 23.29 -6.84
CA GLN A 78 20.33 24.70 -6.96
C GLN A 78 21.40 25.69 -6.50
N GLY A 79 22.51 25.25 -5.92
CA GLY A 79 23.61 26.14 -5.57
C GLY A 79 24.42 25.74 -4.34
N ASP A 80 25.34 26.60 -3.96
CA ASP A 80 26.32 26.39 -2.90
C ASP A 80 25.69 26.61 -1.52
N ILE A 81 24.88 25.63 -1.11
CA ILE A 81 24.09 25.69 0.15
C ILE A 81 24.99 25.71 1.38
N TYR A 82 26.18 25.11 1.29
CA TYR A 82 27.05 24.93 2.45
C TYR A 82 27.56 26.28 3.00
N ASN A 83 27.91 27.20 2.13
CA ASN A 83 28.42 28.54 2.52
C ASN A 83 27.35 29.37 3.20
N ASP A 84 26.07 29.14 2.88
CA ASP A 84 24.97 29.89 3.53
C ASP A 84 24.60 29.34 4.90
N LEU A 85 24.94 28.07 5.20
CA LEU A 85 24.58 27.43 6.45
C LEU A 85 25.55 27.69 7.60
N ILE A 86 26.80 28.08 7.26
CA ILE A 86 27.88 28.27 8.23
C ILE A 86 28.57 29.62 7.97
N THR A 87 28.68 30.42 9.00
CA THR A 87 29.47 31.64 8.98
C THR A 87 30.79 31.39 9.69
N ILE A 88 31.89 31.59 8.97
CA ILE A 88 33.24 31.46 9.50
C ILE A 88 33.83 32.86 9.70
N SER A 89 34.07 33.22 10.95
CA SER A 89 34.75 34.46 11.30
C SER A 89 36.25 34.20 11.46
N LYS A 90 37.06 35.09 10.88
CA LYS A 90 38.52 35.03 10.96
C LYS A 90 39.02 36.19 11.81
N ASN A 91 40.13 35.98 12.50
CA ASN A 91 40.84 37.02 13.24
C ASN A 91 41.69 37.88 12.26
N ASN A 92 42.35 38.91 12.82
CA ASN A 92 43.22 39.81 12.03
C ASN A 92 44.43 39.09 11.43
N GLU A 93 44.78 37.92 11.91
CA GLU A 93 45.90 37.10 11.45
C GLU A 93 45.48 36.10 10.37
N GLY A 94 44.16 36.02 10.07
CA GLY A 94 43.58 35.12 9.05
C GLY A 94 43.16 33.77 9.60
N ASP A 95 43.35 33.49 10.87
CA ASP A 95 42.95 32.25 11.52
C ASP A 95 41.45 32.24 11.81
N VAL A 96 40.86 31.03 11.80
CA VAL A 96 39.45 30.84 12.13
C VAL A 96 39.24 31.14 13.60
N SER A 97 38.53 32.22 13.86
CA SER A 97 38.20 32.68 15.21
C SER A 97 36.92 32.07 15.73
N MET A 98 35.90 31.93 14.87
CA MET A 98 34.61 31.41 15.26
C MET A 98 33.91 30.76 14.07
N ILE A 99 33.23 29.64 14.30
CA ILE A 99 32.31 28.98 13.37
C ILE A 99 30.91 29.05 13.94
N GLN A 100 29.99 29.70 13.24
CA GLN A 100 28.62 29.88 13.70
C GLN A 100 27.64 29.28 12.65
N ALA A 101 26.70 28.46 13.14
CA ALA A 101 25.63 27.95 12.30
C ALA A 101 24.54 29.02 12.08
N ASN A 102 24.16 29.23 10.83
CA ASN A 102 23.08 30.13 10.48
C ASN A 102 21.73 29.46 10.67
N SER A 103 21.17 29.57 11.87
CA SER A 103 19.90 28.89 12.22
C SER A 103 18.72 29.30 11.32
N ILE A 104 18.73 30.53 10.80
CA ILE A 104 17.66 31.00 9.89
C ILE A 104 17.74 30.25 8.59
N GLN A 105 18.92 30.16 7.96
CA GLN A 105 19.10 29.43 6.70
C GLN A 105 18.88 27.95 6.86
N ILE A 106 19.30 27.34 7.97
CA ILE A 106 19.02 25.95 8.30
C ILE A 106 17.51 25.70 8.36
N ASN A 107 16.75 26.57 9.04
CA ASN A 107 15.29 26.43 9.13
C ASN A 107 14.60 26.62 7.77
N LEU A 108 15.05 27.55 6.95
CA LEU A 108 14.53 27.76 5.59
C LEU A 108 14.79 26.54 4.70
N LEU A 109 16.00 26.01 4.76
CA LEU A 109 16.39 24.80 4.02
C LEU A 109 15.56 23.60 4.46
N THR A 110 15.39 23.40 5.77
CA THR A 110 14.57 22.34 6.34
C THR A 110 13.12 22.40 5.85
N ARG A 111 12.53 23.60 5.84
CA ARG A 111 11.18 23.82 5.34
C ARG A 111 11.08 23.54 3.82
N LYS A 112 12.07 24.01 3.04
CA LYS A 112 12.12 23.75 1.59
C LYS A 112 12.23 22.27 1.30
N LEU A 113 13.10 21.55 2.01
CA LEU A 113 13.27 20.10 1.90
C LEU A 113 11.97 19.36 2.22
N THR A 114 11.35 19.67 3.35
CA THR A 114 10.10 19.06 3.77
C THR A 114 8.99 19.28 2.72
N ARG A 115 8.86 20.49 2.22
CA ARG A 115 7.86 20.82 1.19
C ARG A 115 8.08 20.04 -0.11
N LEU A 116 9.31 20.00 -0.61
CA LEU A 116 9.65 19.27 -1.84
C LEU A 116 9.46 17.77 -1.66
N ALA A 117 9.92 17.19 -0.55
CA ALA A 117 9.74 15.78 -0.26
C ALA A 117 8.27 15.39 -0.14
N THR A 118 7.43 16.22 0.49
CA THR A 118 5.98 16.01 0.57
C THR A 118 5.35 16.06 -0.81
N SER A 119 5.67 17.08 -1.62
CA SER A 119 5.16 17.21 -2.99
C SER A 119 5.54 16.02 -3.87
N ASN A 120 6.79 15.55 -3.80
CA ASN A 120 7.26 14.39 -4.52
C ASN A 120 6.51 13.12 -4.09
N LEU A 121 6.27 12.96 -2.79
CA LEU A 121 5.54 11.81 -2.25
C LEU A 121 4.07 11.81 -2.68
N GLU A 122 3.42 12.97 -2.68
CA GLU A 122 2.05 13.15 -3.16
C GLU A 122 1.93 12.79 -4.66
N GLN A 123 2.85 13.28 -5.49
CA GLN A 123 2.87 12.94 -6.92
C GLN A 123 3.02 11.44 -7.15
N ILE A 124 3.92 10.78 -6.43
CA ILE A 124 4.10 9.33 -6.52
C ILE A 124 2.84 8.60 -6.03
N GLY A 125 2.20 9.07 -4.96
CA GLY A 125 0.97 8.49 -4.42
C GLY A 125 -0.20 8.55 -5.42
N VAL A 126 -0.34 9.67 -6.13
CA VAL A 126 -1.38 9.84 -7.17
C VAL A 126 -1.14 8.93 -8.38
N GLN A 127 0.12 8.77 -8.81
CA GLN A 127 0.47 7.85 -9.89
C GLN A 127 0.14 6.40 -9.54
N GLY A 128 0.20 6.05 -8.27
CA GLY A 128 -0.05 4.70 -7.78
C GLY A 128 1.12 3.75 -8.03
N ILE A 129 0.90 2.50 -7.64
CA ILE A 129 1.87 1.41 -7.77
C ILE A 129 1.20 0.26 -8.52
N ASP A 130 1.87 -0.24 -9.54
CA ASP A 130 1.43 -1.43 -10.26
C ASP A 130 1.91 -2.68 -9.53
N ILE A 131 0.96 -3.50 -9.07
CA ILE A 131 1.23 -4.76 -8.38
C ILE A 131 0.64 -5.91 -9.21
N PRO A 132 1.46 -6.87 -9.65
CA PRO A 132 0.99 -8.04 -10.38
C PRO A 132 0.05 -8.91 -9.53
N ILE A 133 -1.06 -9.38 -10.13
CA ILE A 133 -2.10 -10.18 -9.42
C ILE A 133 -1.51 -11.44 -8.79
N GLY A 134 -0.52 -12.07 -9.43
CA GLY A 134 0.14 -13.25 -8.88
C GLY A 134 0.78 -13.03 -7.50
N THR A 135 1.10 -11.79 -7.17
CA THR A 135 1.61 -11.42 -5.84
C THR A 135 0.58 -11.66 -4.73
N PHE A 136 -0.71 -11.51 -5.04
CA PHE A 136 -1.81 -11.73 -4.09
C PHE A 136 -2.18 -13.20 -3.90
N SER A 137 -1.58 -14.10 -4.68
CA SER A 137 -1.84 -15.54 -4.57
C SER A 137 -1.29 -16.17 -3.29
N GLY A 138 -0.36 -15.51 -2.60
CA GLY A 138 0.36 -16.07 -1.45
C GLY A 138 1.39 -17.14 -1.84
N MET A 139 1.56 -17.45 -3.12
CA MET A 139 2.51 -18.44 -3.62
C MET A 139 3.79 -17.76 -4.14
N PRO A 140 4.99 -18.05 -3.59
CA PRO A 140 6.23 -17.40 -4.01
C PRO A 140 6.52 -17.50 -5.51
N ILE A 141 6.14 -18.61 -6.14
CA ILE A 141 6.37 -18.85 -7.58
C ILE A 141 5.53 -17.94 -8.50
N LEU A 142 4.41 -17.38 -8.01
CA LEU A 142 3.51 -16.50 -8.74
C LEU A 142 3.77 -15.02 -8.49
N VAL A 143 4.62 -14.69 -7.50
CA VAL A 143 5.00 -13.31 -7.19
C VAL A 143 5.60 -12.64 -8.42
N GLY A 144 5.10 -11.46 -8.76
CA GLY A 144 5.55 -10.71 -9.93
C GLY A 144 4.99 -11.19 -11.27
N ARG A 145 4.10 -12.18 -11.30
CA ARG A 145 3.49 -12.70 -12.54
C ARG A 145 2.02 -12.27 -12.68
N GLY A 146 1.56 -12.22 -13.92
CA GLY A 146 0.18 -11.87 -14.28
C GLY A 146 -0.02 -10.38 -14.55
N PRO A 147 -1.25 -9.98 -14.91
CA PRO A 147 -1.59 -8.59 -15.12
C PRO A 147 -1.43 -7.79 -13.82
N SER A 148 -1.03 -6.51 -13.96
CA SER A 148 -0.84 -5.62 -12.82
C SER A 148 -2.11 -4.84 -12.50
N VAL A 149 -2.36 -4.66 -11.21
CA VAL A 149 -3.40 -3.77 -10.68
C VAL A 149 -2.71 -2.52 -10.15
N ASN A 150 -3.16 -1.35 -10.60
CA ASN A 150 -2.67 -0.07 -10.10
C ASN A 150 -3.35 0.27 -8.77
N ILE A 151 -2.56 0.35 -7.71
CA ILE A 151 -3.02 0.72 -6.37
C ILE A 151 -2.57 2.14 -6.07
N LYS A 152 -3.52 3.06 -6.00
CA LYS A 152 -3.26 4.44 -5.58
C LYS A 152 -3.10 4.50 -4.06
N MET A 153 -2.13 5.29 -3.62
CA MET A 153 -1.86 5.51 -2.21
C MET A 153 -2.13 6.96 -1.84
N ILE A 154 -2.76 7.14 -0.70
CA ILE A 154 -2.95 8.47 -0.11
C ILE A 154 -1.97 8.56 1.05
N PRO A 155 -0.91 9.39 0.95
CA PRO A 155 0.01 9.57 2.07
C PRO A 155 -0.74 10.25 3.22
N ILE A 156 -0.85 9.54 4.34
CA ILE A 156 -1.42 10.07 5.58
C ILE A 156 -0.24 10.32 6.53
N GLY A 157 0.17 11.58 6.68
CA GLY A 157 1.26 11.94 7.56
C GLY A 157 2.01 13.18 7.08
N SER A 158 2.90 13.68 7.93
CA SER A 158 3.81 14.78 7.63
C SER A 158 5.25 14.30 7.69
N ILE A 159 6.07 14.81 6.77
CA ILE A 159 7.51 14.64 6.84
C ILE A 159 8.02 15.70 7.82
N SER A 160 8.72 15.27 8.87
CA SER A 160 9.46 16.16 9.78
C SER A 160 10.95 15.95 9.57
N SER A 161 11.70 17.03 9.55
CA SER A 161 13.16 16.99 9.53
C SER A 161 13.72 17.72 10.74
N SER A 162 14.79 17.17 11.30
CA SER A 162 15.55 17.77 12.38
C SER A 162 17.01 17.88 11.96
N PHE A 163 17.65 18.97 12.35
CA PHE A 163 19.07 19.18 12.14
C PHE A 163 19.82 18.94 13.43
N LYS A 164 20.87 18.12 13.37
CA LYS A 164 21.79 17.89 14.47
C LYS A 164 23.19 18.29 14.01
N SER A 165 23.82 19.25 14.66
CA SER A 165 25.22 19.57 14.41
C SER A 165 26.10 18.90 15.48
N GLU A 166 27.19 18.32 15.05
CA GLU A 166 28.18 17.67 15.89
C GLU A 166 29.56 18.23 15.51
N PHE A 167 30.23 18.87 16.44
CA PHE A 167 31.58 19.38 16.27
C PHE A 167 32.52 18.42 16.97
N SER A 168 33.37 17.71 16.23
CA SER A 168 34.48 16.99 16.81
C SER A 168 35.73 17.87 16.79
N ARG A 169 36.48 17.82 17.89
CA ARG A 169 37.71 18.58 18.10
C ARG A 169 38.90 17.68 17.73
#